data_fb93f3bdb76eb270e5f905e9d4f03db0
#
_entry.id   fb93f3bdb76eb270e5f905e9d4f03db0
#
_cell.length_a   1.000
_cell.length_b   1.000
_cell.length_c   1.000
_cell.angle_alpha   90.00
_cell.angle_beta   90.00
_cell.angle_gamma   90.00
#
_symmetry.space_group_name_H-M   'P 1'
#
loop_
_entity.id
_entity.type
_entity.pdbx_description
1 polymer ?
#
loop_
_entity_poly.entity_id
_entity_poly.type
_entity_poly.pdbx_seq_one_letter_code
_entity_poly.pdbx_strand_id
1 'polypeptide(L)'
;RASTSGMAKSRRKMLEKMTRIEKPMLDARSANIQFDFDRNTGNDVMHIQDLEIGYRTPITAPIRFEINKGDHIGIIGPNGIGKSTLIKTLAKRLPPLSGQIIEGANLKIGYYDQKQAEFRSNKTILDFVWDQYPHMPEKDVRAVLGRFLFTQDEVLKVINDLSGGEKARLQLALLMLERNNVLI
;
A
#
# COMPACT_ATOMS: atom_id res chain seq x y z
N ARG A 1 23.90 -33.41 50.30
CA ARG A 1 24.30 -32.23 49.47
C ARG A 1 25.10 -32.60 48.19
N ALA A 2 25.36 -33.88 47.92
CA ALA A 2 26.17 -34.30 46.76
C ALA A 2 25.38 -34.56 45.43
N SER A 3 24.07 -34.67 45.47
CA SER A 3 23.26 -35.05 44.27
C SER A 3 22.97 -33.88 43.33
N THR A 4 22.97 -32.66 43.79
CA THR A 4 22.68 -31.44 42.98
C THR A 4 23.84 -31.06 42.03
N SER A 5 25.08 -31.41 42.36
CA SER A 5 26.26 -31.13 41.55
C SER A 5 26.28 -31.98 40.25
N GLY A 6 25.85 -33.27 40.33
CA GLY A 6 25.78 -34.16 39.18
C GLY A 6 24.73 -33.74 38.15
N MET A 7 23.56 -33.33 38.61
CA MET A 7 22.47 -32.83 37.74
C MET A 7 22.83 -31.52 37.07
N ALA A 8 23.51 -30.59 37.79
CA ALA A 8 23.97 -29.36 37.23
C ALA A 8 25.02 -29.56 36.10
N LYS A 9 25.94 -30.50 36.28
CA LYS A 9 26.93 -30.89 35.26
C LYS A 9 26.27 -31.53 34.03
N SER A 10 25.26 -32.36 34.23
CA SER A 10 24.52 -33.02 33.13
C SER A 10 23.73 -31.98 32.31
N ARG A 11 23.03 -31.05 32.98
CA ARG A 11 22.32 -29.95 32.32
C ARG A 11 23.24 -28.99 31.56
N ARG A 12 24.42 -28.71 32.10
CA ARG A 12 25.44 -27.90 31.39
C ARG A 12 25.89 -28.60 30.10
N LYS A 13 26.20 -29.91 30.14
CA LYS A 13 26.54 -30.70 28.96
C LYS A 13 25.40 -30.74 27.92
N MET A 14 24.15 -30.76 28.37
CA MET A 14 22.99 -30.67 27.48
C MET A 14 22.91 -29.30 26.79
N LEU A 15 23.11 -28.23 27.54
CA LEU A 15 23.12 -26.87 27.00
C LEU A 15 24.27 -26.63 26.00
N GLU A 16 25.46 -27.21 26.26
CA GLU A 16 26.62 -27.15 25.34
C GLU A 16 26.39 -27.94 24.03
N LYS A 17 25.55 -28.96 24.07
CA LYS A 17 25.15 -29.79 22.89
C LYS A 17 23.97 -29.18 22.11
N MET A 18 23.25 -28.21 22.68
CA MET A 18 22.16 -27.53 21.96
C MET A 18 22.75 -26.57 20.95
N THR A 19 22.52 -26.82 19.67
CA THR A 19 22.81 -25.85 18.61
C THR A 19 21.98 -24.59 18.89
N ARG A 20 22.63 -23.48 19.26
CA ARG A 20 21.94 -22.21 19.39
C ARG A 20 21.38 -21.82 18.03
N ILE A 21 20.06 -21.72 17.95
CA ILE A 21 19.41 -21.10 16.80
C ILE A 21 19.84 -19.64 16.84
N GLU A 22 20.65 -19.23 15.85
CA GLU A 22 21.03 -17.84 15.69
C GLU A 22 19.76 -17.01 15.49
N LYS A 23 19.68 -15.88 16.19
CA LYS A 23 18.58 -14.94 16.00
C LYS A 23 18.54 -14.54 14.53
N PRO A 24 17.40 -14.71 13.80
CA PRO A 24 17.32 -14.26 12.42
C PRO A 24 17.82 -12.81 12.35
N MET A 25 18.76 -12.53 11.46
CA MET A 25 19.10 -11.14 11.15
C MET A 25 17.82 -10.51 10.62
N LEU A 26 17.22 -9.66 11.45
CA LEU A 26 16.14 -8.81 10.99
C LEU A 26 16.75 -7.92 9.91
N ASP A 27 16.30 -8.11 8.68
CA ASP A 27 16.69 -7.25 7.57
C ASP A 27 16.19 -5.84 7.91
N ALA A 28 17.08 -5.01 8.44
CA ALA A 28 16.75 -3.66 8.94
C ALA A 28 16.51 -2.66 7.79
N ARG A 29 16.43 -3.16 6.53
CA ARG A 29 16.12 -2.31 5.39
C ARG A 29 14.69 -1.80 5.50
N SER A 30 14.54 -0.49 5.61
CA SER A 30 13.25 0.20 5.55
C SER A 30 13.01 0.74 4.14
N ALA A 31 11.77 0.63 3.67
CA ALA A 31 11.39 1.26 2.41
C ALA A 31 11.48 2.80 2.56
N ASN A 32 12.15 3.46 1.62
CA ASN A 32 12.16 4.93 1.57
C ASN A 32 11.09 5.39 0.58
N ILE A 33 9.89 5.60 1.09
CA ILE A 33 8.71 5.95 0.30
C ILE A 33 8.51 7.46 0.37
N GLN A 34 8.66 8.11 -0.78
CA GLN A 34 8.34 9.52 -0.96
C GLN A 34 7.50 9.66 -2.21
N PHE A 35 6.30 10.19 -2.06
CA PHE A 35 5.40 10.46 -3.19
C PHE A 35 5.67 11.86 -3.74
N ASP A 36 6.07 11.91 -5.00
CA ASP A 36 6.20 13.14 -5.78
C ASP A 36 4.94 13.31 -6.64
N PHE A 37 4.59 14.53 -6.97
CA PHE A 37 3.44 14.84 -7.82
C PHE A 37 3.85 15.81 -8.94
N ASP A 38 3.23 15.65 -10.12
CA ASP A 38 3.57 16.45 -11.31
C ASP A 38 2.97 17.85 -11.27
N ARG A 39 1.82 18.03 -10.63
CA ARG A 39 1.07 19.29 -10.62
C ARG A 39 0.57 19.62 -9.23
N ASN A 40 0.68 20.89 -8.87
CA ASN A 40 0.03 21.39 -7.67
C ASN A 40 -1.48 21.48 -7.89
N THR A 41 -2.26 21.00 -6.91
CA THR A 41 -3.68 21.31 -6.79
C THR A 41 -3.85 22.76 -6.33
N GLY A 42 -5.05 23.34 -6.56
CA GLY A 42 -5.49 24.49 -5.80
C GLY A 42 -5.59 24.19 -4.29
N ASN A 43 -5.94 25.20 -3.50
CA ASN A 43 -6.17 24.97 -2.07
C ASN A 43 -7.39 24.05 -1.86
N ASP A 44 -8.44 24.25 -2.65
CA ASP A 44 -9.64 23.43 -2.62
C ASP A 44 -9.43 22.15 -3.44
N VAL A 45 -9.41 21.01 -2.80
CA VAL A 45 -9.18 19.72 -3.44
C VAL A 45 -10.49 19.06 -3.84
N MET A 46 -11.44 18.94 -2.90
CA MET A 46 -12.79 18.40 -3.16
C MET A 46 -13.81 19.06 -2.25
N HIS A 47 -14.98 19.36 -2.81
CA HIS A 47 -16.19 19.73 -2.05
C HIS A 47 -17.23 18.63 -2.23
N ILE A 48 -17.64 18.04 -1.15
CA ILE A 48 -18.64 16.98 -1.09
C ILE A 48 -19.97 17.58 -0.63
N GLN A 49 -20.99 17.52 -1.49
CA GLN A 49 -22.28 18.14 -1.26
C GLN A 49 -23.40 17.10 -1.34
N ASP A 50 -24.10 16.91 -0.22
CA ASP A 50 -25.26 16.02 -0.09
C ASP A 50 -25.04 14.61 -0.67
N LEU A 51 -23.81 14.10 -0.52
CA LEU A 51 -23.38 12.86 -1.13
C LEU A 51 -24.07 11.67 -0.46
N GLU A 52 -24.86 10.93 -1.20
CA GLU A 52 -25.42 9.64 -0.80
C GLU A 52 -24.63 8.53 -1.46
N ILE A 53 -24.13 7.60 -0.64
CA ILE A 53 -23.32 6.48 -1.07
C ILE A 53 -24.07 5.17 -0.88
N GLY A 54 -23.81 4.21 -1.76
CA GLY A 54 -24.40 2.87 -1.72
C GLY A 54 -24.31 2.16 -3.06
N TYR A 55 -24.89 0.96 -3.15
CA TYR A 55 -24.93 0.20 -4.41
C TYR A 55 -26.30 0.29 -5.08
N ARG A 56 -27.39 0.17 -4.33
CA ARG A 56 -28.79 0.28 -4.82
C ARG A 56 -29.61 1.20 -3.92
N THR A 57 -29.31 1.23 -2.67
CA THR A 57 -29.95 2.06 -1.65
C THR A 57 -28.89 2.81 -0.87
N PRO A 58 -29.18 4.03 -0.40
CA PRO A 58 -28.28 4.77 0.48
C PRO A 58 -27.97 3.98 1.74
N ILE A 59 -26.69 3.95 2.11
CA ILE A 59 -26.21 3.30 3.33
C ILE A 59 -25.89 4.31 4.44
N THR A 60 -25.91 5.61 4.10
CA THR A 60 -25.67 6.72 5.03
C THR A 60 -26.67 7.82 4.78
N ALA A 61 -26.85 8.71 5.76
CA ALA A 61 -27.43 10.03 5.51
C ALA A 61 -26.54 10.82 4.53
N PRO A 62 -27.08 11.87 3.88
CA PRO A 62 -26.30 12.72 2.98
C PRO A 62 -25.07 13.29 3.68
N ILE A 63 -23.90 13.15 3.03
CA ILE A 63 -22.61 13.53 3.58
C ILE A 63 -22.20 14.88 2.98
N ARG A 64 -21.68 15.77 3.83
CA ARG A 64 -21.10 17.05 3.41
C ARG A 64 -19.78 17.28 4.12
N PHE A 65 -18.72 17.55 3.37
CA PHE A 65 -17.42 17.98 3.90
C PHE A 65 -16.55 18.51 2.77
N GLU A 66 -15.43 19.12 3.15
CA GLU A 66 -14.45 19.69 2.23
C GLU A 66 -13.10 19.06 2.51
N ILE A 67 -12.30 18.93 1.45
CA ILE A 67 -10.92 18.47 1.51
C ILE A 67 -10.05 19.56 0.94
N ASN A 68 -9.07 20.01 1.71
CA ASN A 68 -8.14 21.03 1.34
C ASN A 68 -6.74 20.46 1.12
N LYS A 69 -5.90 21.21 0.44
CA LYS A 69 -4.51 20.83 0.21
C LYS A 69 -3.77 20.65 1.54
N GLY A 70 -3.12 19.51 1.68
CA GLY A 70 -2.37 19.16 2.88
C GLY A 70 -3.18 18.49 3.97
N ASP A 71 -4.49 18.28 3.78
CA ASP A 71 -5.30 17.55 4.73
C ASP A 71 -4.91 16.07 4.78
N HIS A 72 -4.93 15.53 6.00
CA HIS A 72 -4.78 14.10 6.27
C HIS A 72 -6.04 13.61 6.96
N ILE A 73 -6.86 12.85 6.25
CA ILE A 73 -8.20 12.46 6.72
C ILE A 73 -8.23 10.96 7.03
N GLY A 74 -8.56 10.63 8.28
CA GLY A 74 -8.81 9.27 8.73
C GLY A 74 -10.30 8.97 8.84
N ILE A 75 -10.78 7.91 8.17
CA ILE A 75 -12.16 7.46 8.24
C ILE A 75 -12.27 6.30 9.23
N ILE A 76 -12.91 6.52 10.36
CA ILE A 76 -13.07 5.54 11.44
C ILE A 76 -14.53 5.18 11.65
N GLY A 77 -14.78 3.98 12.13
CA GLY A 77 -16.13 3.49 12.44
C GLY A 77 -16.23 1.97 12.37
N PRO A 78 -17.35 1.38 12.80
CA PRO A 78 -17.57 -0.07 12.77
C PRO A 78 -17.55 -0.65 11.36
N ASN A 79 -17.36 -1.98 11.26
CA ASN A 79 -17.42 -2.67 9.97
C ASN A 79 -18.85 -2.59 9.39
N GLY A 80 -18.94 -2.47 8.06
CA GLY A 80 -20.21 -2.40 7.35
C GLY A 80 -20.85 -1.02 7.28
N ILE A 81 -20.34 0.02 7.98
CA ILE A 81 -20.94 1.37 7.98
C ILE A 81 -20.78 2.15 6.67
N GLY A 82 -19.99 1.64 5.71
CA GLY A 82 -19.83 2.30 4.42
C GLY A 82 -18.47 2.98 4.18
N LYS A 83 -17.47 2.82 5.08
CA LYS A 83 -16.15 3.44 4.91
C LYS A 83 -15.52 3.15 3.54
N SER A 84 -15.45 1.87 3.16
CA SER A 84 -14.89 1.47 1.87
C SER A 84 -15.75 1.93 0.68
N THR A 85 -17.04 2.07 0.86
CA THR A 85 -17.96 2.60 -0.16
C THR A 85 -17.70 4.09 -0.38
N LEU A 86 -17.56 4.86 0.69
CA LEU A 86 -17.21 6.29 0.62
C LEU A 86 -15.84 6.47 -0.08
N ILE A 87 -14.83 5.74 0.36
CA ILE A 87 -13.49 5.77 -0.26
C ILE A 87 -13.57 5.47 -1.75
N LYS A 88 -14.30 4.43 -2.16
CA LYS A 88 -14.45 4.08 -3.58
C LYS A 88 -15.22 5.15 -4.35
N THR A 89 -16.20 5.81 -3.74
CA THR A 89 -16.95 6.90 -4.38
C THR A 89 -16.06 8.13 -4.56
N LEU A 90 -15.27 8.51 -3.55
CA LEU A 90 -14.31 9.61 -3.66
C LEU A 90 -13.22 9.31 -4.71
N ALA A 91 -12.77 8.05 -4.80
CA ALA A 91 -11.81 7.59 -5.79
C ALA A 91 -12.43 7.35 -7.19
N LYS A 92 -13.70 7.70 -7.42
CA LYS A 92 -14.46 7.48 -8.68
C LYS A 92 -14.53 6.02 -9.15
N ARG A 93 -14.36 5.07 -8.23
CA ARG A 93 -14.52 3.63 -8.52
C ARG A 93 -15.96 3.16 -8.36
N LEU A 94 -16.80 3.98 -7.71
CA LEU A 94 -18.22 3.76 -7.53
C LEU A 94 -18.94 5.10 -7.76
N PRO A 95 -19.99 5.16 -8.58
CA PRO A 95 -20.77 6.38 -8.72
C PRO A 95 -21.56 6.66 -7.43
N PRO A 96 -21.78 7.92 -7.07
CA PRO A 96 -22.70 8.28 -5.99
C PRO A 96 -24.14 7.93 -6.39
N LEU A 97 -25.01 7.72 -5.40
CA LEU A 97 -26.44 7.56 -5.63
C LEU A 97 -27.14 8.91 -5.83
N SER A 98 -26.73 9.91 -5.06
CA SER A 98 -27.18 11.31 -5.21
C SER A 98 -26.09 12.25 -4.67
N GLY A 99 -26.33 13.56 -4.81
CA GLY A 99 -25.36 14.58 -4.44
C GLY A 99 -24.22 14.70 -5.46
N GLN A 100 -23.19 15.45 -5.11
CA GLN A 100 -22.09 15.70 -6.04
C GLN A 100 -20.73 15.84 -5.32
N ILE A 101 -19.69 15.48 -6.06
CA ILE A 101 -18.29 15.71 -5.68
C ILE A 101 -17.76 16.76 -6.67
N ILE A 102 -17.50 17.96 -6.17
CA ILE A 102 -16.91 19.05 -6.94
C ILE A 102 -15.40 18.97 -6.73
N GLU A 103 -14.67 18.81 -7.80
CA GLU A 103 -13.21 18.66 -7.77
C GLU A 103 -12.52 19.98 -8.04
N GLY A 104 -11.44 20.21 -7.31
CA GLY A 104 -10.53 21.29 -7.58
C GLY A 104 -9.75 21.11 -8.89
N ALA A 105 -9.04 22.15 -9.31
CA ALA A 105 -8.25 22.11 -10.53
C ALA A 105 -7.06 21.14 -10.43
N ASN A 106 -6.73 20.49 -11.55
CA ASN A 106 -5.57 19.60 -11.73
C ASN A 106 -5.52 18.40 -10.77
N LEU A 107 -6.68 17.92 -10.32
CA LEU A 107 -6.76 16.78 -9.43
C LEU A 107 -6.37 15.49 -10.14
N LYS A 108 -5.45 14.73 -9.52
CA LYS A 108 -5.05 13.39 -9.96
C LYS A 108 -5.09 12.45 -8.76
N ILE A 109 -6.07 11.55 -8.75
CA ILE A 109 -6.36 10.67 -7.63
C ILE A 109 -5.66 9.34 -7.84
N GLY A 110 -4.77 8.98 -6.90
CA GLY A 110 -4.24 7.63 -6.73
C GLY A 110 -5.06 6.87 -5.70
N TYR A 111 -5.47 5.66 -6.06
CA TYR A 111 -6.26 4.82 -5.18
C TYR A 111 -5.54 3.52 -4.86
N TYR A 112 -5.33 3.26 -3.56
CA TYR A 112 -4.80 2.00 -3.08
C TYR A 112 -5.94 1.06 -2.67
N ASP A 113 -6.18 0.01 -3.44
CA ASP A 113 -7.14 -1.03 -3.06
C ASP A 113 -6.43 -2.27 -2.54
N GLN A 114 -6.60 -2.58 -1.27
CA GLN A 114 -6.03 -3.77 -0.64
C GLN A 114 -6.44 -5.08 -1.36
N LYS A 115 -7.60 -5.09 -2.02
CA LYS A 115 -8.09 -6.25 -2.81
C LYS A 115 -7.51 -6.31 -4.22
N GLN A 116 -7.07 -5.19 -4.80
CA GLN A 116 -6.48 -5.14 -6.14
C GLN A 116 -5.01 -5.59 -6.18
N ALA A 117 -4.37 -5.84 -5.04
CA ALA A 117 -3.05 -6.48 -4.99
C ALA A 117 -3.04 -7.93 -5.55
N GLU A 118 -4.13 -8.40 -6.15
CA GLU A 118 -4.20 -9.64 -6.91
C GLU A 118 -3.71 -9.44 -8.36
N PHE A 119 -2.49 -8.92 -8.52
CA PHE A 119 -1.84 -8.95 -9.82
C PHE A 119 -1.69 -10.40 -10.27
N ARG A 120 -2.13 -10.70 -11.51
CA ARG A 120 -1.92 -11.98 -12.16
C ARG A 120 -1.22 -11.72 -13.49
N SER A 121 0.03 -12.11 -13.59
CA SER A 121 0.82 -11.98 -14.80
C SER A 121 1.98 -12.97 -14.77
N ASN A 122 2.30 -13.52 -15.94
CA ASN A 122 3.49 -14.34 -16.12
C ASN A 122 4.75 -13.50 -16.43
N LYS A 123 4.64 -12.17 -16.42
CA LYS A 123 5.76 -11.25 -16.61
C LYS A 123 6.55 -11.11 -15.32
N THR A 124 7.81 -10.75 -15.45
CA THR A 124 8.62 -10.31 -14.30
C THR A 124 8.09 -8.98 -13.75
N ILE A 125 8.44 -8.67 -12.50
CA ILE A 125 8.11 -7.37 -11.90
C ILE A 125 8.62 -6.23 -12.78
N LEU A 126 9.88 -6.34 -13.25
CA LEU A 126 10.51 -5.33 -14.09
C LEU A 126 9.74 -5.12 -15.39
N ASP A 127 9.47 -6.19 -16.13
CA ASP A 127 8.75 -6.11 -17.40
C ASP A 127 7.34 -5.56 -17.22
N PHE A 128 6.65 -6.00 -16.16
CA PHE A 128 5.30 -5.56 -15.86
C PHE A 128 5.20 -4.05 -15.58
N VAL A 129 6.17 -3.51 -14.86
CA VAL A 129 6.24 -2.07 -14.58
C VAL A 129 6.69 -1.32 -15.82
N TRP A 130 7.70 -1.82 -16.52
CA TRP A 130 8.26 -1.15 -17.70
C TRP A 130 7.26 -1.05 -18.85
N ASP A 131 6.41 -2.04 -19.06
CA ASP A 131 5.33 -1.98 -20.06
C ASP A 131 4.35 -0.82 -19.82
N GLN A 132 4.13 -0.45 -18.55
CA GLN A 132 3.25 0.67 -18.21
C GLN A 132 3.96 2.02 -18.36
N TYR A 133 5.28 2.03 -18.32
CA TYR A 133 6.13 3.23 -18.39
C TYR A 133 7.24 3.07 -19.43
N PRO A 134 6.92 2.84 -20.73
CA PRO A 134 7.91 2.48 -21.75
C PRO A 134 8.92 3.61 -22.06
N HIS A 135 8.59 4.85 -21.71
CA HIS A 135 9.50 5.99 -21.88
C HIS A 135 10.48 6.18 -20.71
N MET A 136 10.30 5.42 -19.62
CA MET A 136 11.19 5.50 -18.48
C MET A 136 12.41 4.59 -18.71
N PRO A 137 13.63 5.09 -18.53
CA PRO A 137 14.82 4.25 -18.57
C PRO A 137 14.76 3.08 -17.58
N GLU A 138 15.21 1.90 -17.96
CA GLU A 138 15.18 0.71 -17.08
C GLU A 138 15.84 0.97 -15.72
N LYS A 139 16.94 1.72 -15.70
CA LYS A 139 17.64 2.09 -14.45
C LYS A 139 16.73 2.83 -13.47
N ASP A 140 15.83 3.69 -13.98
CA ASP A 140 14.94 4.49 -13.14
C ASP A 140 13.78 3.63 -12.62
N VAL A 141 13.27 2.70 -13.43
CA VAL A 141 12.31 1.68 -12.98
C VAL A 141 12.92 0.83 -11.86
N ARG A 142 14.15 0.34 -12.05
CA ARG A 142 14.89 -0.42 -11.02
C ARG A 142 15.13 0.40 -9.76
N ALA A 143 15.44 1.70 -9.90
CA ALA A 143 15.64 2.59 -8.75
C ALA A 143 14.35 2.77 -7.93
N VAL A 144 13.22 2.92 -8.60
CA VAL A 144 11.91 2.98 -7.93
C VAL A 144 11.61 1.65 -7.22
N LEU A 145 11.72 0.53 -7.91
CA LEU A 145 11.50 -0.80 -7.33
C LEU A 145 12.41 -1.05 -6.11
N GLY A 146 13.67 -0.59 -6.18
CA GLY A 146 14.62 -0.68 -5.07
C GLY A 146 14.17 0.09 -3.82
N ARG A 147 13.48 1.23 -3.95
CA ARG A 147 12.88 1.96 -2.81
C ARG A 147 11.84 1.14 -2.08
N PHE A 148 11.17 0.22 -2.78
CA PHE A 148 10.20 -0.73 -2.22
C PHE A 148 10.81 -2.09 -1.89
N LEU A 149 12.13 -2.15 -1.73
CA LEU A 149 12.89 -3.34 -1.32
C LEU A 149 12.85 -4.49 -2.34
N PHE A 150 12.65 -4.20 -3.62
CA PHE A 150 12.91 -5.18 -4.68
C PHE A 150 14.38 -5.07 -5.08
N THR A 151 15.18 -6.05 -4.67
CA THR A 151 16.62 -6.12 -4.99
C THR A 151 16.85 -6.54 -6.45
N GLN A 152 18.13 -6.57 -6.87
CA GLN A 152 18.49 -6.89 -8.26
C GLN A 152 17.87 -8.20 -8.78
N ASP A 153 17.84 -9.23 -7.96
CA ASP A 153 17.28 -10.54 -8.34
C ASP A 153 15.75 -10.60 -8.16
N GLU A 154 15.22 -9.85 -7.21
CA GLU A 154 13.78 -9.85 -6.92
C GLU A 154 12.96 -9.19 -8.01
N VAL A 155 13.50 -8.21 -8.74
CA VAL A 155 12.79 -7.59 -9.88
C VAL A 155 12.53 -8.57 -11.03
N LEU A 156 13.27 -9.71 -11.07
CA LEU A 156 13.09 -10.77 -12.05
C LEU A 156 12.07 -11.84 -11.62
N LYS A 157 11.55 -11.77 -10.40
CA LYS A 157 10.47 -12.67 -9.96
C LYS A 157 9.22 -12.47 -10.80
N VAL A 158 8.54 -13.58 -11.10
CA VAL A 158 7.27 -13.56 -11.81
C VAL A 158 6.17 -13.06 -10.86
N ILE A 159 5.28 -12.22 -11.35
CA ILE A 159 4.20 -11.61 -10.54
C ILE A 159 3.30 -12.63 -9.87
N ASN A 160 3.03 -13.75 -10.53
CA ASN A 160 2.20 -14.81 -9.95
C ASN A 160 2.82 -15.43 -8.70
N ASP A 161 4.15 -15.44 -8.60
CA ASP A 161 4.90 -16.06 -7.51
C ASP A 161 5.12 -15.11 -6.32
N LEU A 162 4.64 -13.88 -6.42
CA LEU A 162 4.78 -12.90 -5.35
C LEU A 162 3.86 -13.22 -4.17
N SER A 163 4.42 -13.12 -2.98
CA SER A 163 3.65 -13.10 -1.73
C SER A 163 2.71 -11.90 -1.65
N GLY A 164 1.70 -11.94 -0.78
CA GLY A 164 0.78 -10.82 -0.58
C GLY A 164 1.50 -9.51 -0.19
N GLY A 165 2.54 -9.60 0.64
CA GLY A 165 3.35 -8.43 1.02
C GLY A 165 4.17 -7.85 -0.14
N GLU A 166 4.73 -8.70 -1.02
CA GLU A 166 5.43 -8.26 -2.22
C GLU A 166 4.46 -7.60 -3.21
N LYS A 167 3.27 -8.17 -3.41
CA LYS A 167 2.21 -7.57 -4.24
C LYS A 167 1.77 -6.20 -3.71
N ALA A 168 1.62 -6.06 -2.39
CA ALA A 168 1.30 -4.78 -1.76
C ALA A 168 2.39 -3.73 -1.99
N ARG A 169 3.68 -4.11 -1.84
CA ARG A 169 4.81 -3.21 -2.13
C ARG A 169 4.86 -2.81 -3.62
N LEU A 170 4.60 -3.76 -4.53
CA LEU A 170 4.54 -3.48 -5.97
C LEU A 170 3.43 -2.49 -6.29
N GLN A 171 2.26 -2.65 -5.69
CA GLN A 171 1.14 -1.71 -5.87
C GLN A 171 1.50 -0.30 -5.39
N LEU A 172 2.17 -0.18 -4.24
CA LEU A 172 2.66 1.11 -3.75
C LEU A 172 3.72 1.72 -4.69
N ALA A 173 4.60 0.90 -5.27
CA ALA A 173 5.57 1.37 -6.26
C ALA A 173 4.89 1.92 -7.52
N LEU A 174 3.86 1.24 -8.02
CA LEU A 174 3.06 1.72 -9.15
C LEU A 174 2.34 3.02 -8.81
N LEU A 175 1.71 3.09 -7.63
CA LEU A 175 1.03 4.29 -7.17
C LEU A 175 1.99 5.49 -7.06
N MET A 176 3.24 5.26 -6.65
CA MET A 176 4.27 6.30 -6.62
C MET A 176 4.64 6.76 -8.05
N LEU A 177 4.76 5.84 -9.00
CA LEU A 177 5.06 6.15 -10.40
C LEU A 177 3.95 6.94 -11.09
N GLU A 178 2.71 6.77 -10.66
CA GLU A 178 1.57 7.55 -11.16
C GLU A 178 1.68 9.05 -10.85
N ARG A 179 2.48 9.45 -9.85
CA ARG A 179 2.67 10.84 -9.44
C ARG A 179 1.36 11.59 -9.18
N ASN A 180 0.50 10.96 -8.41
CA ASN A 180 -0.79 11.49 -8.00
C ASN A 180 -0.61 12.59 -6.93
N ASN A 181 -1.52 13.58 -6.93
CA ASN A 181 -1.51 14.65 -5.93
C ASN A 181 -2.57 14.48 -4.84
N VAL A 182 -3.44 13.49 -4.97
CA VAL A 182 -4.31 12.99 -3.91
C VAL A 182 -4.17 11.48 -3.83
N LEU A 183 -3.95 10.96 -2.62
CA LEU A 183 -3.85 9.53 -2.34
C LEU A 183 -5.02 9.10 -1.46
N ILE A 184 -5.71 8.06 -1.88
CA ILE A 184 -6.87 7.47 -1.19
C ILE A 184 -6.62 5.97 -0.97
#